data_50c439fad9363cc6c76ee4083a1bfb2b
#
_entry.id   50c439fad9363cc6c76ee4083a1bfb2b
#
_cell.length_a   1.000
_cell.length_b   1.000
_cell.length_c   1.000
_cell.angle_alpha   90.00
_cell.angle_beta   90.00
_cell.angle_gamma   90.00
#
_symmetry.space_group_name_H-M   'P 1'
#
loop_
_entity.id
_entity.type
_entity.pdbx_description
1 polymer ?
#
loop_
_entity_poly.entity_id
_entity_poly.type
_entity_poly.pdbx_seq_one_letter_code
_entity_poly.pdbx_strand_id
1 'polypeptide(L)'
;AVMEIQTGQADVCVACGTENISRLPYYIKDARWGARMGHKVFEDGVIDILTWPLGPYHNGVTAENVAEQYHVSREEQDAFALESHRRAVQAIKAGKFKDEIVPVELKDRKGNITIFDTDEGPREGLTIEKLQKLKPCFVKSGTVTAGNASSLNDGAGAVVIMSGEKAKELGCKPLLTIKGYA
;
A
#
# COMPACT_ATOMS: atom_id res chain seq x y z
N ALA A 1 5.98 17.31 -12.24
CA ALA A 1 5.74 16.91 -13.62
C ALA A 1 4.77 17.88 -14.35
N VAL A 2 3.52 18.05 -13.85
CA VAL A 2 2.54 18.94 -14.51
C VAL A 2 3.06 20.37 -14.59
N MET A 3 3.59 20.93 -13.51
CA MET A 3 4.14 22.29 -13.49
C MET A 3 5.34 22.47 -14.44
N GLU A 4 6.23 21.48 -14.52
CA GLU A 4 7.38 21.52 -15.43
C GLU A 4 6.96 21.57 -16.90
N ILE A 5 5.92 20.81 -17.26
CA ILE A 5 5.35 20.83 -18.62
C ILE A 5 4.66 22.18 -18.88
N GLN A 6 3.85 22.67 -17.92
CA GLN A 6 3.13 23.94 -18.08
C GLN A 6 4.07 25.16 -18.18
N THR A 7 5.22 25.09 -17.52
CA THR A 7 6.24 26.18 -17.57
C THR A 7 7.25 26.00 -18.69
N GLY A 8 7.09 24.99 -19.55
CA GLY A 8 7.97 24.73 -20.67
C GLY A 8 9.37 24.24 -20.32
N GLN A 9 9.56 23.74 -19.11
CA GLN A 9 10.85 23.19 -18.66
C GLN A 9 11.06 21.74 -19.16
N ALA A 10 9.96 21.02 -19.43
CA ALA A 10 10.01 19.68 -19.98
C ALA A 10 8.81 19.44 -20.91
N ASP A 11 9.00 18.66 -21.98
CA ASP A 11 7.94 18.24 -22.90
C ASP A 11 7.27 16.94 -22.42
N VAL A 12 8.07 16.07 -21.80
CA VAL A 12 7.67 14.76 -21.30
C VAL A 12 8.31 14.54 -19.95
N CYS A 13 7.51 14.12 -18.98
CA CYS A 13 7.97 13.75 -17.63
C CYS A 13 7.57 12.32 -17.30
N VAL A 14 8.41 11.64 -16.54
CA VAL A 14 8.06 10.38 -15.88
C VAL A 14 7.95 10.67 -14.38
N ALA A 15 6.76 10.52 -13.82
CA ALA A 15 6.54 10.60 -12.39
C ALA A 15 6.47 9.17 -11.83
N CYS A 16 7.30 8.87 -10.83
CA CYS A 16 7.35 7.54 -10.23
C CYS A 16 7.44 7.61 -8.71
N GLY A 17 7.01 6.52 -8.08
CA GLY A 17 7.15 6.28 -6.66
C GLY A 17 7.49 4.81 -6.41
N THR A 18 8.20 4.53 -5.33
CA THR A 18 8.52 3.17 -4.92
C THR A 18 8.55 3.07 -3.40
N GLU A 19 8.16 1.92 -2.89
CA GLU A 19 8.22 1.57 -1.47
C GLU A 19 8.68 0.13 -1.30
N ASN A 20 9.56 -0.10 -0.32
CA ASN A 20 10.05 -1.43 0.02
C ASN A 20 9.96 -1.64 1.54
N ILE A 21 8.74 -1.87 2.01
CA ILE A 21 8.41 -2.05 3.44
C ILE A 21 9.06 -3.33 3.98
N SER A 22 9.13 -4.40 3.18
CA SER A 22 9.70 -5.68 3.61
C SER A 22 11.20 -5.61 3.93
N ARG A 23 11.90 -4.55 3.55
CA ARG A 23 13.34 -4.34 3.80
C ARG A 23 13.64 -3.13 4.67
N LEU A 24 12.65 -2.54 5.33
CA LEU A 24 12.89 -1.45 6.27
C LEU A 24 13.77 -1.92 7.43
N PRO A 25 14.81 -1.16 7.77
CA PRO A 25 15.71 -1.53 8.87
C PRO A 25 15.11 -1.15 10.23
N TYR A 26 15.66 -1.75 11.27
CA TYR A 26 15.53 -1.24 12.63
C TYR A 26 16.59 -0.16 12.87
N TYR A 27 16.26 0.85 13.68
CA TYR A 27 17.12 1.98 13.98
C TYR A 27 17.52 2.02 15.46
N ILE A 28 18.74 2.46 15.71
CA ILE A 28 19.19 2.91 17.05
C ILE A 28 19.52 4.39 16.96
N LYS A 29 18.57 5.25 17.31
CA LYS A 29 18.67 6.71 17.13
C LYS A 29 19.91 7.31 17.83
N ASP A 30 20.20 6.86 19.04
CA ASP A 30 21.31 7.40 19.84
C ASP A 30 22.70 6.86 19.46
N ALA A 31 22.81 5.86 18.58
CA ALA A 31 24.06 5.23 18.24
C ALA A 31 25.08 6.21 17.66
N ARG A 32 24.62 7.20 16.88
CA ARG A 32 25.48 8.23 16.27
C ARG A 32 26.22 9.09 17.30
N TRP A 33 25.63 9.31 18.47
CA TRP A 33 26.20 10.14 19.53
C TRP A 33 26.90 9.30 20.62
N GLY A 34 27.20 8.06 20.30
CA GLY A 34 27.81 7.09 21.20
C GLY A 34 26.78 6.42 22.10
N ALA A 35 26.41 5.22 21.76
CA ALA A 35 25.55 4.38 22.58
C ALA A 35 26.29 4.01 23.89
N ARG A 36 26.28 4.91 24.87
CA ARG A 36 26.94 4.76 26.17
C ARG A 36 26.32 3.62 26.97
N MET A 37 26.93 3.28 28.12
CA MET A 37 26.45 2.22 29.02
C MET A 37 24.96 2.37 29.33
N GLY A 38 24.21 1.25 29.25
CA GLY A 38 22.75 1.17 29.40
C GLY A 38 22.08 0.51 28.19
N HIS A 39 20.87 0.02 28.41
CA HIS A 39 20.08 -0.60 27.34
C HIS A 39 19.71 0.40 26.26
N LYS A 40 19.67 -0.06 25.00
CA LYS A 40 19.20 0.70 23.84
C LYS A 40 18.00 0.01 23.22
N VAL A 41 17.07 0.81 22.69
CA VAL A 41 15.89 0.32 21.99
C VAL A 41 16.19 0.27 20.49
N PHE A 42 15.84 -0.82 19.86
CA PHE A 42 15.74 -0.92 18.41
C PHE A 42 14.35 -0.42 18.01
N GLU A 43 14.30 0.65 17.23
CA GLU A 43 13.05 1.19 16.71
C GLU A 43 12.76 0.58 15.35
N ASP A 44 11.54 0.06 15.19
CA ASP A 44 11.10 -0.57 13.96
C ASP A 44 10.78 0.52 12.91
N GLY A 45 11.49 0.50 11.78
CA GLY A 45 11.25 1.44 10.68
C GLY A 45 9.83 1.36 10.12
N VAL A 46 9.17 0.20 10.19
CA VAL A 46 7.77 0.05 9.75
C VAL A 46 6.84 0.86 10.68
N ILE A 47 7.04 0.80 11.98
CA ILE A 47 6.26 1.58 12.93
C ILE A 47 6.52 3.09 12.73
N ASP A 48 7.77 3.45 12.46
CA ASP A 48 8.17 4.85 12.26
C ASP A 48 7.45 5.48 11.06
N ILE A 49 7.43 4.82 9.90
CA ILE A 49 6.74 5.32 8.69
C ILE A 49 5.21 5.30 8.81
N LEU A 50 4.66 4.40 9.62
CA LEU A 50 3.21 4.30 9.85
C LEU A 50 2.73 5.18 11.01
N THR A 51 3.64 5.92 11.66
CA THR A 51 3.29 6.90 12.68
C THR A 51 3.09 8.26 12.04
N TRP A 52 1.93 8.86 12.27
CA TRP A 52 1.61 10.18 11.70
C TRP A 52 2.58 11.25 12.21
N PRO A 53 3.29 11.97 11.32
CA PRO A 53 4.37 12.89 11.73
C PRO A 53 3.88 14.14 12.48
N LEU A 54 2.61 14.51 12.33
CA LEU A 54 1.99 15.64 13.00
C LEU A 54 1.22 15.24 14.27
N GLY A 55 1.18 13.95 14.60
CA GLY A 55 0.51 13.41 15.78
C GLY A 55 1.21 12.15 16.28
N PRO A 56 1.24 11.92 17.61
CA PRO A 56 2.06 10.84 18.20
C PRO A 56 1.37 9.49 18.15
N TYR A 57 0.70 9.13 17.07
CA TYR A 57 -0.03 7.87 16.97
C TYR A 57 0.07 7.22 15.59
N HIS A 58 -0.03 5.90 15.59
CA HIS A 58 0.02 5.06 14.41
C HIS A 58 -1.21 5.31 13.50
N ASN A 59 -1.03 5.19 12.18
CA ASN A 59 -2.11 5.37 11.19
C ASN A 59 -3.34 4.46 11.42
N GLY A 60 -3.16 3.30 12.06
CA GLY A 60 -4.29 2.48 12.51
C GLY A 60 -5.18 3.16 13.55
N VAL A 61 -4.62 4.04 14.40
CA VAL A 61 -5.40 4.88 15.32
C VAL A 61 -6.17 5.96 14.56
N THR A 62 -5.62 6.47 13.46
CA THR A 62 -6.38 7.37 12.57
C THR A 62 -7.64 6.68 12.04
N ALA A 63 -7.54 5.40 11.66
CA ALA A 63 -8.71 4.63 11.23
C ALA A 63 -9.74 4.45 12.35
N GLU A 64 -9.30 4.21 13.60
CA GLU A 64 -10.20 4.16 14.76
C GLU A 64 -10.89 5.52 15.00
N ASN A 65 -10.17 6.63 14.89
CA ASN A 65 -10.74 7.98 15.01
C ASN A 65 -11.81 8.24 13.93
N VAL A 66 -11.59 7.78 12.70
CA VAL A 66 -12.58 7.86 11.62
C VAL A 66 -13.80 7.00 11.94
N ALA A 67 -13.59 5.76 12.41
CA ALA A 67 -14.68 4.87 12.78
C ALA A 67 -15.54 5.46 13.90
N GLU A 68 -14.92 6.07 14.91
CA GLU A 68 -15.63 6.74 15.99
C GLU A 68 -16.40 7.98 15.49
N GLN A 69 -15.73 8.87 14.76
CA GLN A 69 -16.31 10.13 14.28
C GLN A 69 -17.50 9.92 13.34
N TYR A 70 -17.44 8.91 12.48
CA TYR A 70 -18.48 8.62 11.49
C TYR A 70 -19.38 7.45 11.87
N HIS A 71 -19.22 6.93 13.10
CA HIS A 71 -20.04 5.83 13.63
C HIS A 71 -20.02 4.56 12.76
N VAL A 72 -18.83 4.24 12.20
CA VAL A 72 -18.67 3.02 11.40
C VAL A 72 -18.41 1.85 12.34
N SER A 73 -19.36 0.93 12.41
CA SER A 73 -19.28 -0.21 13.32
C SER A 73 -18.25 -1.26 12.88
N ARG A 74 -17.85 -2.13 13.81
CA ARG A 74 -16.98 -3.27 13.54
C ARG A 74 -17.61 -4.22 12.52
N GLU A 75 -18.89 -4.44 12.61
CA GLU A 75 -19.68 -5.30 11.73
C GLU A 75 -19.68 -4.78 10.29
N GLU A 76 -19.84 -3.48 10.10
CA GLU A 76 -19.77 -2.84 8.78
C GLU A 76 -18.39 -2.95 8.18
N GLN A 77 -17.32 -2.72 8.97
CA GLN A 77 -15.93 -2.87 8.53
C GLN A 77 -15.64 -4.31 8.11
N ASP A 78 -16.04 -5.30 8.90
CA ASP A 78 -15.83 -6.71 8.59
C ASP A 78 -16.65 -7.15 7.36
N ALA A 79 -17.89 -6.68 7.21
CA ALA A 79 -18.72 -6.95 6.03
C ALA A 79 -18.10 -6.36 4.75
N PHE A 80 -17.58 -5.12 4.82
CA PHE A 80 -16.88 -4.50 3.71
C PHE A 80 -15.61 -5.28 3.33
N ALA A 81 -14.79 -5.68 4.32
CA ALA A 81 -13.58 -6.46 4.09
C ALA A 81 -13.90 -7.81 3.44
N LEU A 82 -14.91 -8.52 3.94
CA LEU A 82 -15.37 -9.80 3.37
C LEU A 82 -15.79 -9.65 1.89
N GLU A 83 -16.57 -8.63 1.59
CA GLU A 83 -17.02 -8.35 0.22
C GLU A 83 -15.84 -7.97 -0.69
N SER A 84 -14.88 -7.20 -0.19
CA SER A 84 -13.65 -6.84 -0.93
C SER A 84 -12.86 -8.09 -1.31
N HIS A 85 -12.62 -9.00 -0.36
CA HIS A 85 -11.96 -10.29 -0.65
C HIS A 85 -12.73 -11.14 -1.66
N ARG A 86 -14.05 -11.22 -1.50
CA ARG A 86 -14.91 -11.96 -2.42
C ARG A 86 -14.80 -11.45 -3.87
N ARG A 87 -14.85 -10.14 -4.06
CA ARG A 87 -14.69 -9.50 -5.38
C ARG A 87 -13.31 -9.74 -5.96
N ALA A 88 -12.27 -9.60 -5.18
CA ALA A 88 -10.89 -9.80 -5.64
C ALA A 88 -10.69 -11.28 -6.08
N VAL A 89 -11.10 -12.24 -5.27
CA VAL A 89 -11.02 -13.68 -5.62
C VAL A 89 -11.80 -13.99 -6.90
N GLN A 90 -13.00 -13.45 -7.06
CA GLN A 90 -13.78 -13.63 -8.28
C GLN A 90 -13.10 -13.01 -9.51
N ALA A 91 -12.51 -11.83 -9.38
CA ALA A 91 -11.79 -11.18 -10.47
C ALA A 91 -10.54 -11.96 -10.88
N ILE A 92 -9.79 -12.50 -9.91
CA ILE A 92 -8.64 -13.38 -10.16
C ILE A 92 -9.08 -14.64 -10.92
N LYS A 93 -10.11 -15.34 -10.42
CA LYS A 93 -10.64 -16.56 -11.07
C LYS A 93 -11.18 -16.29 -12.48
N ALA A 94 -11.75 -15.13 -12.72
CA ALA A 94 -12.22 -14.70 -14.03
C ALA A 94 -11.08 -14.21 -14.95
N GLY A 95 -9.84 -14.21 -14.50
CA GLY A 95 -8.66 -13.79 -15.26
C GLY A 95 -8.62 -12.30 -15.59
N LYS A 96 -9.32 -11.45 -14.84
CA LYS A 96 -9.44 -10.00 -15.14
C LYS A 96 -8.10 -9.26 -15.02
N PHE A 97 -7.13 -9.80 -14.31
CA PHE A 97 -5.81 -9.18 -14.10
C PHE A 97 -4.71 -9.74 -15.02
N LYS A 98 -5.03 -10.71 -15.91
CA LYS A 98 -4.01 -11.39 -16.74
C LYS A 98 -3.21 -10.43 -17.62
N ASP A 99 -3.86 -9.39 -18.13
CA ASP A 99 -3.22 -8.41 -19.02
C ASP A 99 -2.40 -7.35 -18.25
N GLU A 100 -2.55 -7.29 -16.92
CA GLU A 100 -1.89 -6.31 -16.05
C GLU A 100 -0.71 -6.94 -15.29
N ILE A 101 -0.79 -8.23 -14.98
CA ILE A 101 0.22 -8.94 -14.18
C ILE A 101 1.42 -9.29 -15.06
N VAL A 102 2.60 -8.90 -14.59
CA VAL A 102 3.88 -9.34 -15.13
C VAL A 102 4.38 -10.50 -14.25
N PRO A 103 4.42 -11.75 -14.75
CA PRO A 103 4.90 -12.89 -13.98
C PRO A 103 6.36 -12.73 -13.56
N VAL A 104 6.68 -13.10 -12.32
CA VAL A 104 8.04 -13.05 -11.78
C VAL A 104 8.56 -14.46 -11.54
N GLU A 105 9.74 -14.77 -12.08
CA GLU A 105 10.41 -16.04 -11.82
C GLU A 105 11.13 -15.98 -10.46
N LEU A 106 10.73 -16.85 -9.55
CA LEU A 106 11.36 -17.05 -8.26
C LEU A 106 12.22 -18.28 -8.29
N LYS A 107 13.53 -18.11 -8.14
CA LYS A 107 14.51 -19.22 -8.12
C LYS A 107 14.89 -19.57 -6.68
N ASP A 108 14.65 -20.79 -6.27
CA ASP A 108 15.08 -21.29 -4.97
C ASP A 108 16.59 -21.61 -4.91
N ARG A 109 17.10 -21.94 -3.72
CA ARG A 109 18.52 -22.29 -3.51
C ARG A 109 18.96 -23.55 -4.26
N LYS A 110 18.02 -24.41 -4.68
CA LYS A 110 18.28 -25.65 -5.45
C LYS A 110 18.17 -25.44 -6.95
N GLY A 111 17.80 -24.24 -7.38
CA GLY A 111 17.65 -23.87 -8.79
C GLY A 111 16.26 -24.13 -9.36
N ASN A 112 15.28 -24.56 -8.58
CA ASN A 112 13.91 -24.71 -9.04
C ASN A 112 13.29 -23.34 -9.27
N ILE A 113 12.53 -23.19 -10.36
CA ILE A 113 11.84 -21.95 -10.73
C ILE A 113 10.36 -22.12 -10.40
N THR A 114 9.80 -21.14 -9.68
CA THR A 114 8.36 -20.99 -9.45
C THR A 114 7.93 -19.67 -10.08
N ILE A 115 6.85 -19.68 -10.83
CA ILE A 115 6.27 -18.46 -11.40
C ILE A 115 5.34 -17.84 -10.37
N PHE A 116 5.60 -16.59 -10.02
CA PHE A 116 4.74 -15.77 -9.16
C PHE A 116 3.93 -14.81 -10.04
N ASP A 117 2.65 -15.10 -10.19
CA ASP A 117 1.72 -14.41 -11.10
C ASP A 117 0.34 -14.17 -10.50
N THR A 118 0.20 -14.40 -9.21
CA THR A 118 -1.10 -14.27 -8.53
C THR A 118 -0.94 -13.56 -7.19
N ASP A 119 -1.80 -12.59 -6.90
CA ASP A 119 -1.82 -11.87 -5.62
C ASP A 119 -2.13 -12.81 -4.45
N GLU A 120 -1.31 -12.75 -3.41
CA GLU A 120 -1.44 -13.57 -2.20
C GLU A 120 -2.42 -12.95 -1.17
N GLY A 121 -2.71 -11.65 -1.28
CA GLY A 121 -3.56 -10.91 -0.34
C GLY A 121 -5.01 -11.39 -0.29
N PRO A 122 -5.70 -11.58 -1.44
CA PRO A 122 -7.10 -12.02 -1.45
C PRO A 122 -7.27 -13.44 -0.91
N ARG A 123 -8.18 -13.62 0.04
CA ARG A 123 -8.38 -14.90 0.74
C ARG A 123 -9.68 -15.59 0.31
N GLU A 124 -9.55 -16.73 -0.35
CA GLU A 124 -10.68 -17.59 -0.63
C GLU A 124 -11.18 -18.27 0.66
N GLY A 125 -12.52 -18.42 0.78
CA GLY A 125 -13.13 -19.07 1.94
C GLY A 125 -13.02 -18.26 3.24
N LEU A 126 -12.80 -16.94 3.15
CA LEU A 126 -12.99 -16.03 4.28
C LEU A 126 -14.47 -15.96 4.63
N THR A 127 -14.80 -15.93 5.92
CA THR A 127 -16.17 -15.81 6.42
C THR A 127 -16.26 -14.72 7.48
N ILE A 128 -17.48 -14.24 7.74
CA ILE A 128 -17.70 -13.17 8.74
C ILE A 128 -17.31 -13.66 10.15
N GLU A 129 -17.55 -14.94 10.47
CA GLU A 129 -17.22 -15.50 11.77
C GLU A 129 -15.70 -15.59 12.00
N LYS A 130 -14.92 -15.74 10.92
CA LYS A 130 -13.45 -15.68 11.00
C LYS A 130 -12.97 -14.27 11.28
N LEU A 131 -13.56 -13.26 10.63
CA LEU A 131 -13.25 -11.86 10.87
C LEU A 131 -13.60 -11.41 12.27
N GLN A 132 -14.80 -11.74 12.75
CA GLN A 132 -15.28 -11.39 14.09
C GLN A 132 -14.41 -11.94 15.23
N LYS A 133 -13.68 -13.04 15.02
CA LYS A 133 -12.75 -13.62 16.01
C LYS A 133 -11.44 -12.82 16.13
N LEU A 134 -11.13 -11.93 15.20
CA LEU A 134 -9.90 -11.15 15.24
C LEU A 134 -10.00 -10.06 16.31
N LYS A 135 -8.90 -9.88 17.03
CA LYS A 135 -8.79 -8.85 18.04
C LYS A 135 -8.39 -7.51 17.41
N PRO A 136 -8.82 -6.39 17.99
CA PRO A 136 -8.32 -5.06 17.61
C PRO A 136 -6.79 -4.99 17.70
N CYS A 137 -6.16 -4.29 16.74
CA CYS A 137 -4.71 -4.24 16.62
C CYS A 137 -4.11 -2.97 17.23
N PHE A 138 -4.83 -1.84 17.23
CA PHE A 138 -4.26 -0.53 17.53
C PHE A 138 -4.77 0.05 18.84
N VAL A 139 -6.03 -0.15 19.16
CA VAL A 139 -6.68 0.31 20.41
C VAL A 139 -7.37 -0.88 21.06
N LYS A 140 -7.18 -1.06 22.38
CA LYS A 140 -7.69 -2.22 23.12
C LYS A 140 -9.20 -2.47 22.94
N SER A 141 -9.98 -1.40 22.89
CA SER A 141 -11.43 -1.42 22.65
C SER A 141 -11.81 -0.99 21.21
N GLY A 142 -10.86 -1.07 20.28
CA GLY A 142 -11.05 -0.62 18.92
C GLY A 142 -11.81 -1.60 18.02
N THR A 143 -11.94 -1.21 16.77
CA THR A 143 -12.69 -1.95 15.75
C THR A 143 -11.80 -2.42 14.59
N VAL A 144 -10.62 -1.82 14.43
CA VAL A 144 -9.68 -2.13 13.34
C VAL A 144 -8.84 -3.35 13.68
N THR A 145 -8.86 -4.34 12.81
CA THR A 145 -8.19 -5.64 12.98
C THR A 145 -7.31 -5.97 11.77
N ALA A 146 -6.50 -7.01 11.89
CA ALA A 146 -5.74 -7.54 10.75
C ALA A 146 -6.61 -8.07 9.58
N GLY A 147 -7.91 -8.24 9.79
CA GLY A 147 -8.85 -8.71 8.75
C GLY A 147 -9.57 -7.59 8.01
N ASN A 148 -9.62 -6.39 8.57
CA ASN A 148 -10.30 -5.23 7.98
C ASN A 148 -9.37 -4.02 7.77
N ALA A 149 -8.08 -4.15 8.06
CA ALA A 149 -7.05 -3.17 7.71
C ALA A 149 -6.37 -3.53 6.38
N SER A 150 -5.78 -2.53 5.70
CA SER A 150 -4.94 -2.77 4.53
C SER A 150 -3.68 -3.54 4.90
N SER A 151 -3.19 -4.36 3.98
CA SER A 151 -1.90 -5.05 4.12
C SER A 151 -0.72 -4.10 3.92
N LEU A 152 0.45 -4.51 4.43
CA LEU A 152 1.73 -3.87 4.14
C LEU A 152 2.31 -4.54 2.90
N ASN A 153 2.61 -3.75 1.86
CA ASN A 153 3.09 -4.29 0.59
C ASN A 153 4.28 -3.48 0.09
N ASP A 154 5.20 -4.16 -0.58
CA ASP A 154 6.16 -3.51 -1.45
C ASP A 154 5.45 -3.07 -2.74
N GLY A 155 5.91 -2.00 -3.36
CA GLY A 155 5.28 -1.50 -4.57
C GLY A 155 6.11 -0.46 -5.30
N ALA A 156 5.87 -0.34 -6.60
CA ALA A 156 6.39 0.72 -7.43
C ALA A 156 5.37 1.08 -8.50
N GLY A 157 5.32 2.34 -8.86
CA GLY A 157 4.46 2.83 -9.94
C GLY A 157 5.15 3.92 -10.72
N ALA A 158 4.85 4.02 -12.01
CA ALA A 158 5.35 5.08 -12.87
C ALA A 158 4.27 5.49 -13.86
N VAL A 159 4.19 6.79 -14.14
CA VAL A 159 3.31 7.37 -15.16
C VAL A 159 4.08 8.31 -16.06
N VAL A 160 3.79 8.28 -17.34
CA VAL A 160 4.31 9.23 -18.32
C VAL A 160 3.31 10.35 -18.50
N ILE A 161 3.76 11.59 -18.35
CA ILE A 161 2.94 12.80 -18.44
C ILE A 161 3.52 13.69 -19.53
N MET A 162 2.67 14.22 -20.39
CA MET A 162 3.06 15.14 -21.46
C MET A 162 1.91 16.09 -21.81
N SER A 163 2.20 17.15 -22.59
CA SER A 163 1.14 18.02 -23.14
C SER A 163 0.28 17.27 -24.17
N GLY A 164 -0.95 17.75 -24.39
CA GLY A 164 -1.83 17.20 -25.43
C GLY A 164 -1.26 17.34 -26.83
N GLU A 165 -0.51 18.44 -27.09
CA GLU A 165 0.19 18.67 -28.33
C GLU A 165 1.31 17.65 -28.53
N LYS A 166 2.11 17.40 -27.50
CA LYS A 166 3.20 16.42 -27.53
C LYS A 166 2.70 14.99 -27.73
N ALA A 167 1.58 14.65 -27.10
CA ALA A 167 0.94 13.35 -27.30
C ALA A 167 0.52 13.16 -28.79
N LYS A 168 -0.03 14.18 -29.42
CA LYS A 168 -0.38 14.13 -30.85
C LYS A 168 0.85 14.02 -31.75
N GLU A 169 1.89 14.82 -31.48
CA GLU A 169 3.16 14.79 -32.23
C GLU A 169 3.78 13.37 -32.21
N LEU A 170 3.77 12.72 -31.03
CA LEU A 170 4.33 11.39 -30.84
C LEU A 170 3.37 10.25 -31.26
N GLY A 171 2.14 10.55 -31.66
CA GLY A 171 1.13 9.56 -32.01
C GLY A 171 0.64 8.75 -30.78
N CYS A 172 0.84 9.26 -29.56
CA CYS A 172 0.39 8.60 -28.34
C CYS A 172 -1.10 8.81 -28.12
N LYS A 173 -1.80 7.75 -27.70
CA LYS A 173 -3.19 7.83 -27.26
C LYS A 173 -3.23 8.09 -25.75
N PRO A 174 -3.70 9.27 -25.30
CA PRO A 174 -3.83 9.53 -23.86
C PRO A 174 -4.80 8.55 -23.20
N LEU A 175 -4.42 7.99 -22.05
CA LEU A 175 -5.29 7.17 -21.24
C LEU A 175 -6.23 8.04 -20.40
N LEU A 176 -5.70 9.13 -19.83
CA LEU A 176 -6.41 10.09 -19.00
C LEU A 176 -5.92 11.51 -19.26
N THR A 177 -6.71 12.49 -18.84
CA THR A 177 -6.32 13.90 -18.83
C THR A 177 -6.36 14.42 -17.40
N ILE A 178 -5.24 15.01 -16.93
CA ILE A 178 -5.18 15.66 -15.61
C ILE A 178 -5.99 16.95 -15.65
N LYS A 179 -7.01 17.07 -14.81
CA LYS A 179 -7.93 18.22 -14.73
C LYS A 179 -7.56 19.20 -13.63
N GLY A 180 -6.89 18.73 -12.59
CA GLY A 180 -6.48 19.55 -11.48
C GLY A 180 -5.50 18.81 -10.58
N TYR A 181 -4.79 19.56 -9.76
CA TYR A 181 -3.87 19.06 -8.75
C TYR A 181 -3.75 20.09 -7.61
N ALA A 182 -3.35 19.66 -6.43
CA ALA A 182 -3.12 20.51 -5.26
C ALA A 182 -1.87 20.07 -4.51
#